data_41ef73716b8ba5aef068feb17b2d2197
#
_entry.id   41ef73716b8ba5aef068feb17b2d2197
#
_cell.length_a   1.000
_cell.length_b   1.000
_cell.length_c   1.000
_cell.angle_alpha   90.00
_cell.angle_beta   90.00
_cell.angle_gamma   90.00
#
_symmetry.space_group_name_H-M   'P 1'
#
loop_
_entity.id
_entity.type
_entity.pdbx_description
1 polymer ?
#
loop_
_entity_poly.entity_id
_entity_poly.type
_entity_poly.pdbx_seq_one_letter_code
_entity_poly.pdbx_strand_id
1 'polypeptide(L)'
;CADATLPPRRRLAAALRTYSLPSEAAARAFVGEHAAAFTSADGCGVALLVYSVALTRGLAAAASDMDAGTGTLLGAHGYCTQELVNLLLTGEAHSNLFDGERALDGTALRGVGRPPAVGLLALAEAHGHCEVGSRYKSPPAPVWVVCMESHYSVVFAAAGAPHADGGAFELHFYDELANQDETIRLTVRPNEPAAPPDDDLGLIPPLEETLRTRWPNAAISWDTSEPLL
;
A
#
# COMPACT_ATOMS: atom_id res chain seq x y z
N CYS A 1 -20.33 -2.78 28.97
CA CYS A 1 -19.40 -3.94 28.98
C CYS A 1 -20.05 -5.06 28.21
N ALA A 2 -19.36 -5.62 27.21
CA ALA A 2 -19.86 -6.79 26.50
C ALA A 2 -19.89 -7.99 27.46
N ASP A 3 -20.96 -8.76 27.41
CA ASP A 3 -21.16 -9.94 28.26
C ASP A 3 -20.02 -10.96 28.05
N ALA A 4 -19.24 -11.21 29.08
CA ALA A 4 -18.06 -12.10 29.03
C ALA A 4 -18.43 -13.57 28.73
N THR A 5 -19.70 -13.95 28.85
CA THR A 5 -20.20 -15.31 28.55
C THR A 5 -20.40 -15.56 27.06
N LEU A 6 -20.46 -14.51 26.23
CA LEU A 6 -20.63 -14.64 24.79
C LEU A 6 -19.33 -15.10 24.10
N PRO A 7 -19.42 -15.92 23.02
CA PRO A 7 -18.27 -16.22 22.19
C PRO A 7 -17.57 -14.95 21.66
N PRO A 8 -16.24 -14.95 21.46
CA PRO A 8 -15.46 -13.75 21.08
C PRO A 8 -16.06 -12.95 19.91
N ARG A 9 -16.52 -13.64 18.84
CA ARG A 9 -17.16 -13.00 17.68
C ARG A 9 -18.45 -12.24 18.04
N ARG A 10 -19.27 -12.80 18.94
CA ARG A 10 -20.52 -12.16 19.40
C ARG A 10 -20.23 -10.98 20.34
N ARG A 11 -19.20 -11.09 21.19
CA ARG A 11 -18.75 -9.99 22.03
C ARG A 11 -18.28 -8.81 21.20
N LEU A 12 -17.49 -9.06 20.16
CA LEU A 12 -17.03 -8.02 19.24
C LEU A 12 -18.21 -7.34 18.53
N ALA A 13 -19.13 -8.12 17.96
CA ALA A 13 -20.30 -7.59 17.27
C ALA A 13 -21.19 -6.74 18.21
N ALA A 14 -21.31 -7.12 19.50
CA ALA A 14 -22.05 -6.35 20.47
C ALA A 14 -21.34 -5.06 20.95
N ALA A 15 -20.02 -5.01 20.85
CA ALA A 15 -19.21 -3.87 21.25
C ALA A 15 -19.04 -2.84 20.12
N LEU A 16 -19.10 -3.27 18.86
CA LEU A 16 -18.96 -2.38 17.71
C LEU A 16 -20.19 -1.49 17.52
N ARG A 17 -19.95 -0.21 17.29
CA ARG A 17 -20.95 0.75 16.81
C ARG A 17 -20.64 1.08 15.36
N THR A 18 -21.64 0.97 14.49
CA THR A 18 -21.51 1.33 13.08
C THR A 18 -22.24 2.63 12.82
N TYR A 19 -21.66 3.47 11.98
CA TYR A 19 -22.19 4.76 11.56
C TYR A 19 -22.31 4.77 10.04
N SER A 20 -23.47 5.15 9.51
CA SER A 20 -23.65 5.38 8.08
C SER A 20 -23.51 6.87 7.82
N LEU A 21 -22.53 7.23 7.00
CA LEU A 21 -22.22 8.62 6.71
C LEU A 21 -22.63 8.95 5.25
N PRO A 22 -23.27 10.12 5.01
CA PRO A 22 -23.91 10.39 3.73
C PRO A 22 -22.94 10.79 2.61
N SER A 23 -21.67 11.08 2.93
CA SER A 23 -20.67 11.54 1.96
C SER A 23 -19.25 11.31 2.46
N GLU A 24 -18.28 11.37 1.55
CA GLU A 24 -16.86 11.34 1.87
C GLU A 24 -16.45 12.48 2.82
N ALA A 25 -16.98 13.69 2.60
CA ALA A 25 -16.70 14.84 3.46
C ALA A 25 -17.19 14.59 4.89
N ALA A 26 -18.38 14.00 5.05
CA ALA A 26 -18.91 13.63 6.35
C ALA A 26 -18.06 12.50 7.01
N ALA A 27 -17.58 11.55 6.22
CA ALA A 27 -16.68 10.49 6.70
C ALA A 27 -15.34 11.07 7.17
N ARG A 28 -14.74 11.99 6.42
CA ARG A 28 -13.52 12.69 6.80
C ARG A 28 -13.68 13.45 8.12
N ALA A 29 -14.75 14.23 8.25
CA ALA A 29 -15.04 14.99 9.45
C ALA A 29 -15.20 14.05 10.66
N PHE A 30 -15.99 12.99 10.50
CA PHE A 30 -16.21 11.99 11.55
C PHE A 30 -14.92 11.31 12.01
N VAL A 31 -14.07 10.86 11.07
CA VAL A 31 -12.77 10.24 11.40
C VAL A 31 -11.86 11.26 12.10
N GLY A 32 -11.84 12.52 11.64
CA GLY A 32 -11.08 13.58 12.27
C GLY A 32 -11.51 13.86 13.72
N GLU A 33 -12.81 13.92 13.98
CA GLU A 33 -13.38 14.08 15.33
C GLU A 33 -13.05 12.90 16.26
N HIS A 34 -12.88 11.71 15.70
CA HIS A 34 -12.61 10.48 16.43
C HIS A 34 -11.18 9.96 16.23
N ALA A 35 -10.26 10.80 15.75
CA ALA A 35 -8.89 10.42 15.43
C ALA A 35 -8.18 9.64 16.55
N ALA A 36 -8.39 10.05 17.82
CA ALA A 36 -7.81 9.38 18.97
C ALA A 36 -8.19 7.88 19.07
N ALA A 37 -9.36 7.47 18.58
CA ALA A 37 -9.75 6.06 18.56
C ALA A 37 -8.92 5.23 17.59
N PHE A 38 -8.39 5.85 16.54
CA PHE A 38 -7.56 5.21 15.51
C PHE A 38 -6.05 5.29 15.81
N THR A 39 -5.61 6.31 16.55
CA THR A 39 -4.19 6.60 16.76
C THR A 39 -3.68 6.29 18.16
N SER A 40 -4.54 5.90 19.10
CA SER A 40 -4.12 5.53 20.46
C SER A 40 -3.23 4.29 20.44
N ALA A 41 -2.06 4.38 21.05
CA ALA A 41 -1.10 3.27 21.13
C ALA A 41 -1.68 2.02 21.84
N ASP A 42 -2.52 2.22 22.84
CA ASP A 42 -3.19 1.13 23.59
C ASP A 42 -4.56 0.75 22.97
N GLY A 43 -4.89 1.32 21.81
CA GLY A 43 -6.16 1.15 21.13
C GLY A 43 -6.19 -0.01 20.15
N CYS A 44 -7.34 -0.15 19.50
CA CYS A 44 -7.56 -1.10 18.42
C CYS A 44 -7.73 -0.40 17.06
N GLY A 45 -6.99 0.70 16.83
CA GLY A 45 -7.15 1.58 15.66
C GLY A 45 -7.02 0.86 14.33
N VAL A 46 -6.03 -0.03 14.18
CA VAL A 46 -5.86 -0.86 12.97
C VAL A 46 -7.07 -1.74 12.73
N ALA A 47 -7.59 -2.41 13.76
CA ALA A 47 -8.80 -3.24 13.64
C ALA A 47 -10.02 -2.40 13.27
N LEU A 48 -10.18 -1.20 13.87
CA LEU A 48 -11.26 -0.27 13.52
C LEU A 48 -11.15 0.18 12.05
N LEU A 49 -9.96 0.46 11.56
CA LEU A 49 -9.73 0.81 10.16
C LEU A 49 -10.14 -0.34 9.24
N VAL A 50 -9.67 -1.56 9.50
CA VAL A 50 -9.99 -2.74 8.68
C VAL A 50 -11.49 -3.00 8.65
N TYR A 51 -12.18 -2.98 9.80
CA TYR A 51 -13.64 -3.14 9.85
C TYR A 51 -14.36 -2.01 9.11
N SER A 52 -13.90 -0.77 9.26
CA SER A 52 -14.54 0.39 8.62
C SER A 52 -14.44 0.27 7.09
N VAL A 53 -13.28 -0.10 6.55
CA VAL A 53 -13.08 -0.26 5.11
C VAL A 53 -13.89 -1.44 4.57
N ALA A 54 -13.86 -2.60 5.25
CA ALA A 54 -14.61 -3.78 4.85
C ALA A 54 -16.13 -3.53 4.86
N LEU A 55 -16.66 -2.84 5.89
CA LEU A 55 -18.07 -2.49 5.97
C LEU A 55 -18.46 -1.42 4.95
N THR A 56 -17.58 -0.47 4.63
CA THR A 56 -17.82 0.56 3.61
C THR A 56 -17.93 -0.07 2.23
N ARG A 57 -17.07 -1.02 1.88
CA ARG A 57 -17.19 -1.79 0.62
C ARG A 57 -18.43 -2.69 0.63
N GLY A 58 -18.80 -3.22 1.79
CA GLY A 58 -19.79 -4.27 1.98
C GLY A 58 -19.17 -5.66 1.83
N LEU A 59 -19.39 -6.54 2.82
CA LEU A 59 -18.72 -7.84 2.88
C LEU A 59 -18.96 -8.72 1.66
N ALA A 60 -20.19 -8.71 1.11
CA ALA A 60 -20.51 -9.48 -0.09
C ALA A 60 -19.81 -8.93 -1.34
N ALA A 61 -19.70 -7.59 -1.47
CA ALA A 61 -18.99 -6.94 -2.55
C ALA A 61 -17.49 -7.23 -2.47
N ALA A 62 -16.89 -7.06 -1.29
CA ALA A 62 -15.48 -7.39 -1.08
C ALA A 62 -15.15 -8.85 -1.40
N ALA A 63 -16.03 -9.80 -1.03
CA ALA A 63 -15.86 -11.20 -1.39
C ALA A 63 -16.00 -11.44 -2.91
N SER A 64 -16.83 -10.68 -3.60
CA SER A 64 -16.99 -10.79 -5.06
C SER A 64 -15.90 -10.09 -5.87
N ASP A 65 -15.13 -9.18 -5.25
CA ASP A 65 -13.96 -8.54 -5.88
C ASP A 65 -12.79 -9.51 -6.03
N MET A 66 -12.70 -10.49 -5.13
CA MET A 66 -11.58 -11.44 -5.06
C MET A 66 -11.68 -12.49 -6.16
N ASP A 67 -10.56 -13.03 -6.56
CA ASP A 67 -10.52 -14.17 -7.46
C ASP A 67 -11.13 -15.41 -6.80
N ALA A 68 -11.68 -16.29 -7.61
CA ALA A 68 -12.55 -17.37 -7.14
C ALA A 68 -11.87 -18.27 -6.09
N GLY A 69 -12.51 -18.37 -4.94
CA GLY A 69 -12.41 -19.53 -4.05
C GLY A 69 -11.57 -19.40 -2.79
N THR A 70 -10.69 -18.40 -2.61
CA THR A 70 -9.75 -18.40 -1.48
C THR A 70 -9.42 -17.04 -0.88
N GLY A 71 -9.91 -15.93 -1.43
CA GLY A 71 -9.56 -14.60 -0.99
C GLY A 71 -10.03 -14.33 0.45
N THR A 72 -9.14 -13.80 1.26
CA THR A 72 -9.43 -13.27 2.60
C THR A 72 -8.76 -11.92 2.76
N LEU A 73 -9.34 -11.04 3.57
CA LEU A 73 -8.72 -9.75 3.88
C LEU A 73 -7.54 -9.87 4.87
N LEU A 74 -7.58 -10.92 5.69
CA LEU A 74 -6.51 -11.22 6.64
C LEU A 74 -6.04 -12.65 6.41
N GLY A 75 -4.76 -12.81 6.22
CA GLY A 75 -4.08 -14.09 6.10
C GLY A 75 -3.86 -14.79 7.43
N ALA A 76 -3.11 -15.87 7.41
CA ALA A 76 -2.67 -16.56 8.60
C ALA A 76 -1.92 -15.59 9.52
N HIS A 77 -2.09 -15.76 10.82
CA HIS A 77 -1.46 -14.93 11.85
C HIS A 77 -1.83 -13.42 11.82
N GLY A 78 -2.88 -13.04 11.09
CA GLY A 78 -3.36 -11.66 11.03
C GLY A 78 -2.59 -10.75 10.08
N TYR A 79 -1.75 -11.29 9.21
CA TYR A 79 -1.08 -10.51 8.17
C TYR A 79 -2.08 -9.95 7.14
N CYS A 80 -1.76 -8.77 6.65
CA CYS A 80 -2.47 -8.11 5.56
C CYS A 80 -2.34 -8.96 4.28
N THR A 81 -3.45 -9.29 3.63
CA THR A 81 -3.39 -9.90 2.30
C THR A 81 -3.33 -8.82 1.22
N GLN A 82 -3.02 -9.22 -0.02
CA GLN A 82 -3.04 -8.29 -1.15
C GLN A 82 -4.43 -7.68 -1.35
N GLU A 83 -5.49 -8.45 -1.10
CA GLU A 83 -6.88 -8.00 -1.19
C GLU A 83 -7.19 -6.86 -0.19
N LEU A 84 -6.64 -6.96 1.03
CA LEU A 84 -6.81 -5.87 2.00
C LEU A 84 -6.03 -4.62 1.60
N VAL A 85 -4.80 -4.76 1.10
CA VAL A 85 -4.00 -3.62 0.60
C VAL A 85 -4.72 -2.95 -0.57
N ASN A 86 -5.21 -3.74 -1.53
CA ASN A 86 -5.97 -3.24 -2.66
C ASN A 86 -7.26 -2.53 -2.21
N LEU A 87 -7.99 -3.11 -1.25
CA LEU A 87 -9.18 -2.50 -0.67
C LEU A 87 -8.89 -1.14 -0.01
N LEU A 88 -7.77 -1.03 0.72
CA LEU A 88 -7.35 0.24 1.33
C LEU A 88 -6.98 1.30 0.30
N LEU A 89 -6.32 0.92 -0.80
CA LEU A 89 -5.83 1.85 -1.81
C LEU A 89 -6.88 2.21 -2.86
N THR A 90 -7.72 1.26 -3.29
CA THR A 90 -8.65 1.42 -4.42
C THR A 90 -10.12 1.43 -4.03
N GLY A 91 -10.44 0.96 -2.82
CA GLY A 91 -11.82 0.70 -2.39
C GLY A 91 -12.41 -0.62 -2.90
N GLU A 92 -11.61 -1.48 -3.54
CA GLU A 92 -12.00 -2.78 -4.08
C GLU A 92 -10.99 -3.86 -3.67
N ALA A 93 -11.47 -5.03 -3.25
CA ALA A 93 -10.64 -6.12 -2.72
C ALA A 93 -10.17 -7.09 -3.81
N HIS A 94 -9.77 -6.59 -4.98
CA HIS A 94 -9.25 -7.45 -6.05
C HIS A 94 -7.93 -8.14 -5.65
N SER A 95 -7.66 -9.33 -6.22
CA SER A 95 -6.53 -10.16 -5.78
C SER A 95 -5.20 -9.82 -6.47
N ASN A 96 -5.23 -9.03 -7.57
CA ASN A 96 -4.05 -8.80 -8.39
C ASN A 96 -3.65 -7.33 -8.44
N LEU A 97 -2.39 -7.07 -8.83
CA LEU A 97 -1.80 -5.73 -8.93
C LEU A 97 -1.79 -5.18 -10.37
N PHE A 98 -2.02 -6.01 -11.38
CA PHE A 98 -2.06 -5.58 -12.78
C PHE A 98 -3.33 -4.75 -13.09
N ASP A 99 -3.32 -4.05 -14.21
CA ASP A 99 -4.45 -3.21 -14.63
C ASP A 99 -5.58 -4.02 -15.27
N GLY A 100 -6.82 -3.79 -14.81
CA GLY A 100 -8.02 -4.34 -15.42
C GLY A 100 -8.24 -5.83 -15.16
N GLU A 101 -8.79 -6.53 -16.13
CA GLU A 101 -9.12 -7.97 -16.03
C GLU A 101 -8.27 -8.78 -17.00
N ARG A 102 -7.94 -10.00 -16.60
CA ARG A 102 -7.22 -10.99 -17.43
C ARG A 102 -7.90 -12.35 -17.32
N ALA A 103 -7.76 -13.16 -18.34
CA ALA A 103 -8.18 -14.56 -18.31
C ALA A 103 -6.96 -15.47 -18.23
N LEU A 104 -6.96 -16.40 -17.29
CA LEU A 104 -5.95 -17.45 -17.15
C LEU A 104 -6.67 -18.78 -17.02
N ASP A 105 -6.43 -19.70 -17.98
CA ASP A 105 -7.02 -21.04 -17.99
C ASP A 105 -8.54 -21.07 -17.80
N GLY A 106 -9.24 -20.08 -18.40
CA GLY A 106 -10.69 -19.94 -18.31
C GLY A 106 -11.21 -19.29 -17.02
N THR A 107 -10.30 -18.91 -16.12
CA THR A 107 -10.63 -18.15 -14.90
C THR A 107 -10.40 -16.66 -15.14
N ALA A 108 -11.39 -15.84 -14.79
CA ALA A 108 -11.22 -14.40 -14.81
C ALA A 108 -10.46 -13.94 -13.57
N LEU A 109 -9.33 -13.27 -13.77
CA LEU A 109 -8.54 -12.63 -12.72
C LEU A 109 -8.80 -11.13 -12.75
N ARG A 110 -9.01 -10.54 -11.57
CA ARG A 110 -9.31 -9.12 -11.42
C ARG A 110 -8.13 -8.37 -10.81
N GLY A 111 -7.71 -7.33 -11.50
CA GLY A 111 -6.74 -6.36 -11.04
C GLY A 111 -7.34 -4.97 -10.89
N VAL A 112 -6.50 -3.96 -10.91
CA VAL A 112 -6.86 -2.56 -10.63
C VAL A 112 -7.80 -2.01 -11.69
N GLY A 113 -9.03 -1.68 -11.31
CA GLY A 113 -10.06 -1.17 -12.23
C GLY A 113 -9.90 0.32 -12.58
N ARG A 114 -9.38 1.13 -11.64
CA ARG A 114 -9.19 2.58 -11.79
C ARG A 114 -7.96 3.06 -11.03
N PRO A 115 -7.30 4.15 -11.46
CA PRO A 115 -6.17 4.70 -10.74
C PRO A 115 -6.55 5.08 -9.30
N PRO A 116 -5.85 4.60 -8.28
CA PRO A 116 -6.02 5.06 -6.91
C PRO A 116 -5.37 6.42 -6.70
N ALA A 117 -5.71 7.10 -5.60
CA ALA A 117 -5.09 8.38 -5.25
C ALA A 117 -3.61 8.24 -4.88
N VAL A 118 -3.25 7.11 -4.28
CA VAL A 118 -1.91 6.73 -3.83
C VAL A 118 -1.51 5.45 -4.56
N GLY A 119 -0.27 5.38 -5.02
CA GLY A 119 0.25 4.25 -5.77
C GLY A 119 0.78 3.09 -4.91
N LEU A 120 1.26 2.08 -5.62
CA LEU A 120 1.96 0.95 -5.00
C LEU A 120 3.12 0.52 -5.91
N LEU A 121 4.26 0.24 -5.29
CA LEU A 121 5.41 -0.40 -5.92
C LEU A 121 5.77 -1.65 -5.11
N ALA A 122 6.27 -2.69 -5.76
CA ALA A 122 6.59 -3.95 -5.10
C ALA A 122 7.93 -4.52 -5.59
N LEU A 123 8.80 -4.91 -4.66
CA LEU A 123 10.05 -5.60 -4.94
C LEU A 123 9.81 -6.91 -5.71
N ALA A 124 8.71 -7.59 -5.40
CA ALA A 124 8.31 -8.81 -6.09
C ALA A 124 8.18 -8.64 -7.62
N GLU A 125 7.88 -7.43 -8.10
CA GLU A 125 7.87 -7.13 -9.53
C GLU A 125 9.28 -7.07 -10.12
N ALA A 126 10.24 -6.47 -9.42
CA ALA A 126 11.64 -6.45 -9.86
C ALA A 126 12.19 -7.88 -10.05
N HIS A 127 11.72 -8.81 -9.22
CA HIS A 127 12.09 -10.23 -9.27
C HIS A 127 11.19 -11.08 -10.20
N GLY A 128 10.22 -10.47 -10.90
CA GLY A 128 9.35 -11.18 -11.86
C GLY A 128 8.27 -12.06 -11.22
N HIS A 129 7.98 -11.88 -9.92
CA HIS A 129 6.97 -12.66 -9.21
C HIS A 129 5.56 -12.10 -9.32
N CYS A 130 5.41 -10.83 -9.68
CA CYS A 130 4.13 -10.19 -9.96
C CYS A 130 4.30 -9.10 -11.03
N GLU A 131 3.19 -8.53 -11.47
CA GLU A 131 3.16 -7.34 -12.32
C GLU A 131 2.33 -6.26 -11.62
N VAL A 132 2.92 -5.10 -11.40
CA VAL A 132 2.23 -3.91 -10.90
C VAL A 132 1.78 -3.06 -12.09
N GLY A 133 0.49 -2.82 -12.19
CA GLY A 133 -0.10 -2.06 -13.29
C GLY A 133 0.29 -0.58 -13.29
N SER A 134 0.12 0.05 -14.45
CA SER A 134 0.43 1.47 -14.65
C SER A 134 -0.40 2.39 -13.75
N ARG A 135 -1.60 1.96 -13.37
CA ARG A 135 -2.51 2.70 -12.49
C ARG A 135 -1.96 2.87 -11.09
N TYR A 136 -1.25 1.86 -10.58
CA TYR A 136 -0.51 1.98 -9.31
C TYR A 136 0.79 2.76 -9.46
N LYS A 137 1.48 2.62 -10.60
CA LYS A 137 2.75 3.29 -10.83
C LYS A 137 2.62 4.79 -11.08
N SER A 138 1.45 5.26 -11.51
CA SER A 138 1.21 6.66 -11.88
C SER A 138 -0.02 7.26 -11.18
N PRO A 139 -0.01 7.32 -9.84
CA PRO A 139 -1.12 7.90 -9.08
C PRO A 139 -1.17 9.42 -9.25
N PRO A 140 -2.36 10.04 -9.06
CA PRO A 140 -2.50 11.50 -9.06
C PRO A 140 -1.70 12.20 -7.97
N ALA A 141 -1.64 11.62 -6.78
CA ALA A 141 -0.75 12.08 -5.72
C ALA A 141 0.61 11.37 -5.87
N PRO A 142 1.75 12.10 -5.82
CA PRO A 142 3.08 11.53 -5.95
C PRO A 142 3.49 10.81 -4.65
N VAL A 143 2.71 9.83 -4.25
CA VAL A 143 2.88 9.02 -3.04
C VAL A 143 2.68 7.55 -3.42
N TRP A 144 3.59 6.70 -3.01
CA TRP A 144 3.52 5.26 -3.23
C TRP A 144 3.74 4.50 -1.93
N VAL A 145 2.91 3.53 -1.67
CA VAL A 145 3.21 2.47 -0.73
C VAL A 145 4.23 1.56 -1.39
N VAL A 146 5.29 1.23 -0.70
CA VAL A 146 6.36 0.34 -1.18
C VAL A 146 6.28 -0.96 -0.39
N CYS A 147 6.16 -2.07 -1.11
CA CYS A 147 6.16 -3.42 -0.54
C CYS A 147 7.50 -4.10 -0.85
N MET A 148 8.31 -4.28 0.18
CA MET A 148 9.58 -5.00 0.10
C MET A 148 9.48 -6.24 0.99
N GLU A 149 9.50 -7.42 0.36
CA GLU A 149 9.21 -8.68 1.04
C GLU A 149 7.82 -8.68 1.71
N SER A 150 7.74 -8.73 3.02
CA SER A 150 6.48 -8.65 3.78
C SER A 150 6.34 -7.34 4.55
N HIS A 151 7.15 -6.34 4.22
CA HIS A 151 7.21 -5.05 4.88
C HIS A 151 6.68 -3.94 3.98
N TYR A 152 5.95 -2.98 4.59
CA TYR A 152 5.40 -1.83 3.90
C TYR A 152 5.98 -0.54 4.44
N SER A 153 6.45 0.29 3.52
CA SER A 153 6.94 1.64 3.76
C SER A 153 6.31 2.63 2.77
N VAL A 154 6.72 3.87 2.78
CA VAL A 154 6.17 4.92 1.93
C VAL A 154 7.28 5.69 1.25
N VAL A 155 7.13 5.94 -0.06
CA VAL A 155 7.90 6.96 -0.77
C VAL A 155 6.97 8.04 -1.28
N PHE A 156 7.43 9.29 -1.26
CA PHE A 156 6.63 10.40 -1.76
C PHE A 156 7.53 11.52 -2.29
N ALA A 157 7.02 12.29 -3.26
CA ALA A 157 7.63 13.52 -3.74
C ALA A 157 6.87 14.73 -3.20
N ALA A 158 7.52 15.88 -3.14
CA ALA A 158 6.85 17.12 -2.81
C ALA A 158 5.71 17.41 -3.80
N ALA A 159 4.61 17.99 -3.33
CA ALA A 159 3.49 18.35 -4.18
C ALA A 159 3.94 19.29 -5.32
N GLY A 160 3.63 18.90 -6.57
CA GLY A 160 4.04 19.65 -7.76
C GLY A 160 5.47 19.40 -8.22
N ALA A 161 6.25 18.54 -7.54
CA ALA A 161 7.55 18.13 -8.05
C ALA A 161 7.37 17.31 -9.33
N PRO A 162 8.21 17.53 -10.36
CA PRO A 162 8.22 16.70 -11.54
C PRO A 162 8.69 15.29 -11.15
N HIS A 163 7.81 14.32 -11.25
CA HIS A 163 8.08 12.90 -11.01
C HIS A 163 7.92 12.07 -12.29
N ALA A 164 7.78 12.77 -13.42
CA ALA A 164 7.63 12.20 -14.75
C ALA A 164 8.78 12.65 -15.68
N ASP A 165 9.36 11.73 -16.31
CA ASP A 165 9.97 11.66 -17.65
C ASP A 165 11.07 12.65 -18.09
N GLY A 166 11.66 13.51 -17.24
CA GLY A 166 12.59 14.43 -17.89
C GLY A 166 13.68 15.10 -17.07
N GLY A 167 13.70 14.99 -15.76
CA GLY A 167 14.73 15.63 -14.95
C GLY A 167 14.93 14.91 -13.63
N ALA A 168 16.02 15.23 -12.94
CA ALA A 168 16.23 14.77 -11.58
C ALA A 168 15.12 15.29 -10.66
N PHE A 169 14.64 14.45 -9.76
CA PHE A 169 13.65 14.83 -8.75
C PHE A 169 13.95 14.14 -7.42
N GLU A 170 13.41 14.71 -6.34
CA GLU A 170 13.60 14.20 -5.00
C GLU A 170 12.42 13.33 -4.57
N LEU A 171 12.74 12.19 -3.97
CA LEU A 171 11.82 11.36 -3.21
C LEU A 171 12.20 11.34 -1.74
N HIS A 172 11.19 11.25 -0.90
CA HIS A 172 11.34 11.02 0.52
C HIS A 172 10.90 9.59 0.84
N PHE A 173 11.74 8.85 1.54
CA PHE A 173 11.42 7.52 2.03
C PHE A 173 11.15 7.57 3.53
N TYR A 174 10.07 6.95 3.96
CA TYR A 174 9.68 6.84 5.36
C TYR A 174 9.27 5.41 5.71
N ASP A 175 9.83 4.90 6.78
CA ASP A 175 9.52 3.60 7.35
C ASP A 175 9.27 3.75 8.85
N GLU A 176 8.03 3.58 9.27
CA GLU A 176 7.59 3.72 10.67
C GLU A 176 8.30 2.73 11.60
N LEU A 177 8.63 1.52 11.11
CA LEU A 177 9.30 0.50 11.94
C LEU A 177 10.81 0.70 12.07
N ALA A 178 11.41 1.51 11.20
CA ALA A 178 12.85 1.78 11.25
C ALA A 178 13.24 2.81 12.33
N ASN A 179 12.28 3.34 13.10
CA ASN A 179 12.51 4.41 14.09
C ASN A 179 13.28 5.60 13.50
N GLN A 180 12.88 6.03 12.30
CA GLN A 180 13.49 7.17 11.63
C GLN A 180 13.11 8.47 12.32
N ASP A 181 14.10 9.27 12.71
CA ASP A 181 13.88 10.64 13.22
C ASP A 181 13.48 11.61 12.10
N GLU A 182 13.99 11.37 10.87
CA GLU A 182 13.70 12.16 9.68
C GLU A 182 13.50 11.25 8.47
N THR A 183 12.80 11.75 7.44
CA THR A 183 12.68 11.05 6.16
C THR A 183 14.03 10.98 5.45
N ILE A 184 14.33 9.82 4.86
CA ILE A 184 15.50 9.66 4.01
C ILE A 184 15.20 10.32 2.66
N ARG A 185 16.11 11.17 2.19
CA ARG A 185 16.01 11.82 0.88
C ARG A 185 16.79 11.06 -0.16
N LEU A 186 16.14 10.85 -1.29
CA LEU A 186 16.70 10.17 -2.46
C LEU A 186 16.59 11.10 -3.66
N THR A 187 17.66 11.26 -4.41
CA THR A 187 17.60 11.89 -5.73
C THR A 187 17.49 10.84 -6.81
N VAL A 188 16.41 10.89 -7.57
CA VAL A 188 16.15 10.00 -8.70
C VAL A 188 16.44 10.73 -10.01
N ARG A 189 17.26 10.14 -10.87
CA ARG A 189 17.61 10.63 -12.21
C ARG A 189 17.13 9.61 -13.25
N PRO A 190 15.92 9.77 -13.79
CA PRO A 190 15.43 8.90 -14.85
C PRO A 190 16.35 8.95 -16.08
N ASN A 191 16.50 7.83 -16.76
CA ASN A 191 17.31 7.69 -17.98
C ASN A 191 18.83 7.93 -17.82
N GLU A 192 19.33 8.09 -16.60
CA GLU A 192 20.74 8.01 -16.32
C GLU A 192 21.08 6.58 -15.86
N PRO A 193 22.06 5.91 -16.47
CA PRO A 193 22.43 4.57 -16.03
C PRO A 193 22.90 4.62 -14.57
N ALA A 194 22.39 3.68 -13.77
CA ALA A 194 22.86 3.49 -12.42
C ALA A 194 24.38 3.24 -12.41
N ALA A 195 25.09 3.89 -11.49
CA ALA A 195 26.47 3.53 -11.23
C ALA A 195 26.52 2.04 -10.79
N PRO A 196 27.59 1.32 -11.14
CA PRO A 196 27.78 -0.02 -10.57
C PRO A 196 27.78 0.09 -9.04
N PRO A 197 27.30 -0.98 -8.34
CA PRO A 197 27.34 -1.01 -6.89
C PRO A 197 28.75 -0.71 -6.37
N ASP A 198 28.83 0.09 -5.33
CA ASP A 198 30.12 0.53 -4.74
C ASP A 198 30.67 -0.49 -3.74
N ASP A 199 30.00 -1.60 -3.54
CA ASP A 199 30.41 -2.69 -2.67
C ASP A 199 31.00 -3.88 -3.43
N ASP A 200 31.91 -4.61 -2.78
CA ASP A 200 32.54 -5.81 -3.34
C ASP A 200 31.54 -6.96 -3.62
N LEU A 201 30.31 -6.86 -3.14
CA LEU A 201 29.26 -7.86 -3.28
C LEU A 201 28.33 -7.59 -4.48
N GLY A 202 28.34 -6.36 -5.01
CA GLY A 202 27.48 -5.96 -6.13
C GLY A 202 25.98 -5.96 -5.79
N LEU A 203 25.65 -5.80 -4.50
CA LEU A 203 24.25 -5.82 -4.05
C LEU A 203 23.56 -4.49 -4.37
N ILE A 204 22.37 -4.59 -4.92
CA ILE A 204 21.51 -3.42 -5.16
C ILE A 204 20.53 -3.33 -4.00
N PRO A 205 20.39 -2.16 -3.36
CA PRO A 205 19.41 -1.98 -2.30
C PRO A 205 17.99 -2.33 -2.76
N PRO A 206 17.20 -3.09 -1.97
CA PRO A 206 15.84 -3.51 -2.35
C PRO A 206 14.92 -2.34 -2.72
N LEU A 207 15.09 -1.19 -2.05
CA LEU A 207 14.35 0.03 -2.38
C LEU A 207 14.68 0.54 -3.79
N GLU A 208 15.94 0.53 -4.19
CA GLU A 208 16.35 0.95 -5.54
C GLU A 208 15.78 0.02 -6.62
N GLU A 209 15.85 -1.30 -6.42
CA GLU A 209 15.25 -2.26 -7.32
C GLU A 209 13.74 -2.01 -7.47
N THR A 210 13.06 -1.76 -6.35
CA THR A 210 11.63 -1.45 -6.34
C THR A 210 11.32 -0.15 -7.07
N LEU A 211 12.08 0.91 -6.85
CA LEU A 211 11.91 2.20 -7.54
C LEU A 211 12.16 2.07 -9.05
N ARG A 212 13.11 1.24 -9.47
CA ARG A 212 13.39 0.97 -10.89
C ARG A 212 12.26 0.24 -11.61
N THR A 213 11.31 -0.39 -10.92
CA THR A 213 10.09 -0.90 -11.56
C THR A 213 9.21 0.21 -12.12
N ARG A 214 9.31 1.42 -11.56
CA ARG A 214 8.59 2.63 -12.04
C ARG A 214 9.48 3.51 -12.92
N TRP A 215 10.75 3.66 -12.60
CA TRP A 215 11.75 4.45 -13.35
C TRP A 215 12.89 3.55 -13.81
N PRO A 216 12.71 2.82 -14.92
CA PRO A 216 13.72 1.91 -15.41
C PRO A 216 15.04 2.62 -15.69
N ASN A 217 16.16 1.99 -15.32
CA ASN A 217 17.51 2.52 -15.48
C ASN A 217 17.77 3.86 -14.76
N ALA A 218 16.96 4.25 -13.79
CA ALA A 218 17.23 5.44 -13.02
C ALA A 218 18.47 5.28 -12.13
N ALA A 219 19.34 6.27 -12.14
CA ALA A 219 20.33 6.44 -11.10
C ALA A 219 19.63 6.99 -9.84
N ILE A 220 19.92 6.38 -8.70
CA ILE A 220 19.36 6.75 -7.41
C ILE A 220 20.52 7.09 -6.47
N SER A 221 20.47 8.27 -5.88
CA SER A 221 21.45 8.74 -4.89
C SER A 221 20.78 8.85 -3.54
N TRP A 222 21.43 8.35 -2.50
CA TRP A 222 21.01 8.45 -1.11
C TRP A 222 21.65 9.71 -0.51
N ASP A 223 20.84 10.78 -0.35
CA ASP A 223 21.36 12.11 -0.04
C ASP A 223 21.59 12.35 1.45
N THR A 224 20.91 11.58 2.32
CA THR A 224 20.92 11.80 3.77
C THR A 224 21.29 10.57 4.58
N SER A 225 21.49 9.42 3.93
CA SER A 225 21.84 8.16 4.61
C SER A 225 22.66 7.25 3.71
N GLU A 226 23.24 6.21 4.29
CA GLU A 226 23.74 5.08 3.53
C GLU A 226 22.58 4.23 3.00
N PRO A 227 22.76 3.52 1.86
CA PRO A 227 21.77 2.61 1.34
C PRO A 227 21.37 1.53 2.35
N LEU A 228 20.05 1.27 2.45
CA LEU A 228 19.52 0.19 3.27
C LEU A 228 19.57 -1.13 2.47
N LEU A 229 20.40 -2.08 2.90
CA LEU A 229 20.55 -3.42 2.32
C LEU A 229 19.66 -4.44 3.02
#